data_419508b86676344c2104349b158ccbb0
#
_entry.id   419508b86676344c2104349b158ccbb0
#
_cell.length_a   1.000
_cell.length_b   1.000
_cell.length_c   1.000
_cell.angle_alpha   90.00
_cell.angle_beta   90.00
_cell.angle_gamma   90.00
#
_symmetry.space_group_name_H-M   'P 1'
#
loop_
_entity.id
_entity.type
_entity.pdbx_description
1 polymer ?
#
loop_
_entity_poly.entity_id
_entity_poly.type
_entity_poly.pdbx_seq_one_letter_code
_entity_poly.pdbx_strand_id
1 'polypeptide(L)'
;MSSGPKVFCIGFHKTGTTSLALALRQLGYSVTGPNGVNDPNIAENVHQMAHALVEKYDAFQDNPWPLLYKDLDARYPHSKFVLTVRPTDAWIRSQVRHFGTDETPMRKWIYGVGAPEGNESLYVERYETHNREVLSHFKDRPTDLLVMNLGAGYSWEKLCAFLEKPIPAEPFPHANKSEDREKRNRLGRRLLHRLAKIGRN
;
A
#
# COMPACT_ATOMS: atom_id res chain seq x y z
N MET A 1 0.05 23.94 -7.87
CA MET A 1 0.80 22.74 -8.32
C MET A 1 1.96 22.56 -7.35
N SER A 2 2.08 21.39 -6.73
CA SER A 2 3.22 21.09 -5.85
C SER A 2 4.49 21.04 -6.71
N SER A 3 5.46 21.85 -6.39
CA SER A 3 6.72 21.98 -7.14
C SER A 3 7.84 21.04 -6.64
N GLY A 4 7.52 20.17 -5.69
CA GLY A 4 8.47 19.23 -5.09
C GLY A 4 8.51 17.85 -5.75
N PRO A 5 9.53 17.03 -5.43
CA PRO A 5 9.60 15.66 -5.89
C PRO A 5 8.39 14.86 -5.45
N LYS A 6 7.87 14.00 -6.35
CA LYS A 6 6.77 13.09 -6.05
C LYS A 6 7.27 11.92 -5.18
N VAL A 7 6.36 11.34 -4.38
CA VAL A 7 6.67 10.19 -3.52
C VAL A 7 5.81 9.01 -3.94
N PHE A 8 6.41 7.98 -4.52
CA PHE A 8 5.74 6.77 -4.95
C PHE A 8 5.98 5.64 -3.95
N CYS A 9 4.94 5.23 -3.21
CA CYS A 9 5.00 4.09 -2.32
C CYS A 9 4.65 2.83 -3.13
N ILE A 10 5.68 2.07 -3.45
CA ILE A 10 5.65 0.95 -4.40
C ILE A 10 5.69 -0.43 -3.74
N GLY A 11 5.47 -0.51 -2.42
CA GLY A 11 5.19 -1.77 -1.74
C GLY A 11 3.75 -2.23 -1.96
N PHE A 12 3.55 -3.55 -2.08
CA PHE A 12 2.20 -4.12 -2.25
C PHE A 12 1.31 -3.88 -1.03
N HIS A 13 0.00 -3.92 -1.23
CA HIS A 13 -0.97 -3.86 -0.14
C HIS A 13 -0.65 -4.88 0.97
N LYS A 14 -1.08 -4.63 2.20
CA LYS A 14 -0.79 -5.41 3.43
C LYS A 14 0.66 -5.35 3.90
N THR A 15 1.49 -4.47 3.36
CA THR A 15 2.84 -4.17 3.85
C THR A 15 2.92 -2.95 4.76
N GLY A 16 1.76 -2.38 5.17
CA GLY A 16 1.69 -1.19 6.03
C GLY A 16 1.43 0.11 5.27
N THR A 17 0.92 0.02 4.04
CA THR A 17 0.61 1.16 3.16
C THR A 17 -0.26 2.23 3.83
N THR A 18 -1.26 1.82 4.64
CA THR A 18 -2.12 2.76 5.38
C THR A 18 -1.35 3.59 6.41
N SER A 19 -0.44 2.97 7.16
CA SER A 19 0.40 3.68 8.13
C SER A 19 1.33 4.67 7.43
N LEU A 20 1.93 4.26 6.32
CA LEU A 20 2.77 5.13 5.50
C LEU A 20 1.96 6.31 4.91
N ALA A 21 0.74 6.07 4.42
CA ALA A 21 -0.13 7.14 3.92
C ALA A 21 -0.46 8.19 5.00
N LEU A 22 -0.72 7.75 6.23
CA LEU A 22 -0.94 8.66 7.36
C LEU A 22 0.34 9.45 7.69
N ALA A 23 1.50 8.78 7.69
CA ALA A 23 2.77 9.44 7.91
C ALA A 23 3.07 10.52 6.86
N LEU A 24 2.85 10.22 5.58
CA LEU A 24 3.05 11.19 4.51
C LEU A 24 2.09 12.39 4.62
N ARG A 25 0.83 12.17 5.04
CA ARG A 25 -0.10 13.29 5.30
C ARG A 25 0.36 14.17 6.46
N GLN A 26 0.91 13.58 7.54
CA GLN A 26 1.50 14.34 8.64
C GLN A 26 2.73 15.16 8.21
N LEU A 27 3.47 14.68 7.20
CA LEU A 27 4.57 15.41 6.58
C LEU A 27 4.12 16.46 5.54
N GLY A 28 2.81 16.66 5.37
CA GLY A 28 2.22 17.70 4.51
C GLY A 28 1.98 17.29 3.06
N TYR A 29 2.12 16.00 2.71
CA TYR A 29 1.82 15.52 1.36
C TYR A 29 0.31 15.34 1.12
N SER A 30 -0.16 15.72 -0.06
CA SER A 30 -1.46 15.27 -0.56
C SER A 30 -1.33 13.83 -1.07
N VAL A 31 -2.03 12.87 -0.43
CA VAL A 31 -1.83 11.43 -0.66
C VAL A 31 -3.06 10.79 -1.28
N THR A 32 -2.87 10.01 -2.36
CA THR A 32 -3.92 9.19 -2.98
C THR A 32 -3.56 7.69 -3.01
N GLY A 33 -4.57 6.86 -3.18
CA GLY A 33 -4.49 5.39 -3.26
C GLY A 33 -5.26 4.68 -2.14
N PRO A 34 -5.72 3.43 -2.38
CA PRO A 34 -5.67 2.72 -3.67
C PRO A 34 -6.59 3.37 -4.74
N ASN A 35 -6.25 3.16 -6.02
CA ASN A 35 -6.97 3.74 -7.15
C ASN A 35 -7.35 2.66 -8.18
N GLY A 36 -8.54 2.75 -8.79
CA GLY A 36 -8.97 1.85 -9.85
C GLY A 36 -9.20 0.39 -9.44
N VAL A 37 -9.42 0.10 -8.14
CA VAL A 37 -9.49 -1.29 -7.61
C VAL A 37 -10.57 -2.13 -8.29
N ASN A 38 -11.69 -1.51 -8.63
CA ASN A 38 -12.86 -2.17 -9.23
C ASN A 38 -13.04 -1.84 -10.72
N ASP A 39 -12.03 -1.23 -11.36
CA ASP A 39 -12.08 -0.95 -12.80
C ASP A 39 -11.89 -2.27 -13.57
N PRO A 40 -12.91 -2.74 -14.33
CA PRO A 40 -12.81 -3.98 -15.10
C PRO A 40 -11.77 -3.91 -16.22
N ASN A 41 -11.44 -2.70 -16.68
CA ASN A 41 -10.47 -2.44 -17.75
C ASN A 41 -9.15 -1.86 -17.19
N ILE A 42 -8.80 -2.19 -15.96
CA ILE A 42 -7.65 -1.59 -15.27
C ILE A 42 -6.34 -1.75 -16.06
N ALA A 43 -6.15 -2.85 -16.77
CA ALA A 43 -4.96 -3.08 -17.59
C ALA A 43 -4.78 -2.03 -18.69
N GLU A 44 -5.89 -1.53 -19.24
CA GLU A 44 -5.91 -0.51 -20.32
C GLU A 44 -5.87 0.91 -19.75
N ASN A 45 -6.57 1.13 -18.64
CA ASN A 45 -6.81 2.47 -18.09
C ASN A 45 -5.71 2.94 -17.12
N VAL A 46 -4.92 2.04 -16.58
CA VAL A 46 -4.05 2.30 -15.42
C VAL A 46 -3.04 3.43 -15.66
N HIS A 47 -2.40 3.48 -16.81
CA HIS A 47 -1.41 4.51 -17.12
C HIS A 47 -2.03 5.90 -17.25
N GLN A 48 -3.15 6.01 -17.99
CA GLN A 48 -3.85 7.29 -18.14
C GLN A 48 -4.38 7.79 -16.78
N MET A 49 -4.99 6.90 -15.99
CA MET A 49 -5.46 7.22 -14.65
C MET A 49 -4.31 7.68 -13.74
N ALA A 50 -3.19 6.95 -13.75
CA ALA A 50 -2.05 7.28 -12.91
C ALA A 50 -1.48 8.66 -13.23
N HIS A 51 -1.24 8.97 -14.51
CA HIS A 51 -0.71 10.27 -14.91
C HIS A 51 -1.65 11.42 -14.55
N ALA A 52 -2.96 11.27 -14.73
CA ALA A 52 -3.94 12.27 -14.32
C ALA A 52 -3.96 12.50 -12.79
N LEU A 53 -3.64 11.48 -12.00
CA LEU A 53 -3.52 11.60 -10.54
C LEU A 53 -2.19 12.25 -10.13
N VAL A 54 -1.08 12.00 -10.84
CA VAL A 54 0.23 12.60 -10.53
C VAL A 54 0.19 14.13 -10.68
N GLU A 55 -0.65 14.66 -11.54
CA GLU A 55 -0.86 16.11 -11.66
C GLU A 55 -1.52 16.73 -10.42
N LYS A 56 -2.29 15.93 -9.65
CA LYS A 56 -3.16 16.43 -8.56
C LYS A 56 -2.62 16.14 -7.16
N TYR A 57 -1.78 15.12 -7.02
CA TYR A 57 -1.29 14.63 -5.74
C TYR A 57 0.24 14.64 -5.68
N ASP A 58 0.77 14.57 -4.44
CA ASP A 58 2.21 14.58 -4.20
C ASP A 58 2.75 13.21 -3.84
N ALA A 59 1.90 12.36 -3.24
CA ALA A 59 2.29 11.03 -2.80
C ALA A 59 1.22 9.98 -3.16
N PHE A 60 1.70 8.78 -3.45
CA PHE A 60 0.91 7.71 -4.04
C PHE A 60 1.19 6.41 -3.30
N GLN A 61 0.16 5.67 -2.95
CA GLN A 61 0.33 4.45 -2.17
C GLN A 61 -0.67 3.36 -2.53
N ASP A 62 -0.30 2.10 -2.23
CA ASP A 62 -1.12 0.92 -2.52
C ASP A 62 -1.30 0.72 -4.04
N ASN A 63 -2.23 -0.12 -4.47
CA ASN A 63 -2.43 -0.40 -5.89
C ASN A 63 -3.03 0.80 -6.65
N PRO A 64 -2.64 1.01 -7.91
CA PRO A 64 -1.76 0.19 -8.78
C PRO A 64 -0.27 0.59 -8.73
N TRP A 65 0.11 1.53 -7.89
CA TRP A 65 1.41 2.21 -7.90
C TRP A 65 2.62 1.26 -7.88
N PRO A 66 2.58 0.10 -7.17
CA PRO A 66 3.67 -0.86 -7.20
C PRO A 66 4.03 -1.35 -8.60
N LEU A 67 3.06 -1.50 -9.49
CA LEU A 67 3.29 -2.05 -10.83
C LEU A 67 3.84 -1.02 -11.83
N LEU A 68 3.70 0.25 -11.50
CA LEU A 68 3.99 1.36 -12.42
C LEU A 68 5.38 1.98 -12.19
N TYR A 69 6.17 1.50 -11.23
CA TYR A 69 7.38 2.18 -10.79
C TYR A 69 8.39 2.47 -11.90
N LYS A 70 8.53 1.60 -12.90
CA LYS A 70 9.46 1.82 -14.03
C LYS A 70 9.02 2.98 -14.93
N ASP A 71 7.72 3.05 -15.24
CA ASP A 71 7.15 4.15 -16.02
C ASP A 71 7.19 5.47 -15.23
N LEU A 72 6.85 5.42 -13.94
CA LEU A 72 6.88 6.59 -13.06
C LEU A 72 8.29 7.15 -12.88
N ASP A 73 9.29 6.28 -12.73
CA ASP A 73 10.69 6.65 -12.62
C ASP A 73 11.21 7.33 -13.89
N ALA A 74 10.84 6.78 -15.05
CA ALA A 74 11.23 7.35 -16.34
C ALA A 74 10.57 8.72 -16.61
N ARG A 75 9.30 8.91 -16.19
CA ARG A 75 8.52 10.12 -16.51
C ARG A 75 8.64 11.24 -15.50
N TYR A 76 8.91 10.91 -14.23
CA TYR A 76 8.97 11.89 -13.15
C TYR A 76 10.34 11.85 -12.48
N PRO A 77 11.38 12.41 -13.12
CA PRO A 77 12.73 12.42 -12.58
C PRO A 77 12.79 13.13 -11.22
N HIS A 78 13.74 12.73 -10.39
CA HIS A 78 13.91 13.20 -9.01
C HIS A 78 12.81 12.78 -8.03
N SER A 79 11.89 11.90 -8.44
CA SER A 79 10.91 11.32 -7.53
C SER A 79 11.57 10.41 -6.50
N LYS A 80 10.93 10.28 -5.33
CA LYS A 80 11.34 9.38 -4.26
C LYS A 80 10.46 8.13 -4.25
N PHE A 81 11.07 6.97 -4.11
CA PHE A 81 10.36 5.68 -4.08
C PHE A 81 10.47 5.04 -2.71
N VAL A 82 9.36 4.55 -2.17
CA VAL A 82 9.33 3.84 -0.87
C VAL A 82 8.79 2.44 -1.09
N LEU A 83 9.65 1.45 -0.93
CA LEU A 83 9.28 0.03 -0.97
C LEU A 83 8.96 -0.45 0.44
N THR A 84 7.68 -0.58 0.77
CA THR A 84 7.28 -1.23 2.02
C THR A 84 7.26 -2.74 1.84
N VAL A 85 7.96 -3.45 2.73
CA VAL A 85 8.04 -4.91 2.73
C VAL A 85 7.57 -5.51 4.05
N ARG A 86 7.23 -6.78 4.00
CA ARG A 86 6.85 -7.59 5.16
C ARG A 86 7.38 -9.00 4.94
N PRO A 87 7.75 -9.78 5.98
CA PRO A 87 8.10 -11.19 5.82
C PRO A 87 7.01 -11.94 5.04
N THR A 88 7.41 -12.69 4.02
CA THR A 88 6.50 -13.32 3.03
C THR A 88 5.36 -14.09 3.69
N ASP A 89 5.68 -14.95 4.67
CA ASP A 89 4.67 -15.73 5.40
C ASP A 89 3.65 -14.87 6.14
N ALA A 90 4.11 -13.76 6.74
CA ALA A 90 3.22 -12.85 7.44
C ALA A 90 2.40 -12.00 6.45
N TRP A 91 2.96 -11.71 5.28
CA TRP A 91 2.27 -11.00 4.21
C TRP A 91 1.15 -11.84 3.62
N ILE A 92 1.42 -13.09 3.20
CA ILE A 92 0.39 -13.95 2.59
C ILE A 92 -0.73 -14.30 3.58
N ARG A 93 -0.40 -14.60 4.84
CA ARG A 93 -1.44 -14.75 5.89
C ARG A 93 -2.32 -13.51 6.04
N SER A 94 -1.74 -12.31 5.87
CA SER A 94 -2.51 -11.06 5.91
C SER A 94 -3.39 -10.86 4.69
N GLN A 95 -2.96 -11.33 3.51
CA GLN A 95 -3.75 -11.32 2.28
C GLN A 95 -4.99 -12.20 2.44
N VAL A 96 -4.80 -13.48 2.77
CA VAL A 96 -5.89 -14.44 2.95
C VAL A 96 -6.86 -13.98 4.04
N ARG A 97 -6.37 -13.59 5.22
CA ARG A 97 -7.22 -13.08 6.32
C ARG A 97 -8.06 -11.86 5.92
N HIS A 98 -7.54 -11.01 5.04
CA HIS A 98 -8.19 -9.74 4.72
C HIS A 98 -9.16 -9.86 3.56
N PHE A 99 -8.79 -10.60 2.53
CA PHE A 99 -9.52 -10.68 1.28
C PHE A 99 -10.22 -12.03 1.09
N GLY A 100 -9.67 -13.13 1.66
CA GLY A 100 -10.26 -14.46 1.53
C GLY A 100 -10.51 -14.83 0.07
N THR A 101 -11.76 -15.14 -0.24
CA THR A 101 -12.26 -15.46 -1.57
C THR A 101 -12.75 -14.23 -2.36
N ASP A 102 -12.69 -13.01 -1.78
CA ASP A 102 -13.12 -11.81 -2.49
C ASP A 102 -12.21 -11.52 -3.68
N GLU A 103 -12.81 -11.24 -4.82
CA GLU A 103 -12.09 -10.93 -6.05
C GLU A 103 -12.21 -9.45 -6.42
N THR A 104 -11.16 -8.92 -7.08
CA THR A 104 -11.23 -7.61 -7.74
C THR A 104 -10.51 -7.65 -9.08
N PRO A 105 -10.92 -6.83 -10.07
CA PRO A 105 -10.20 -6.67 -11.33
C PRO A 105 -8.74 -6.30 -11.12
N MET A 106 -8.44 -5.42 -10.16
CA MET A 106 -7.09 -5.02 -9.79
C MET A 106 -6.24 -6.22 -9.37
N ARG A 107 -6.72 -7.08 -8.46
CA ARG A 107 -5.95 -8.25 -8.03
C ARG A 107 -5.78 -9.26 -9.15
N LYS A 108 -6.79 -9.46 -9.98
CA LYS A 108 -6.68 -10.31 -11.16
C LYS A 108 -5.61 -9.80 -12.13
N TRP A 109 -5.52 -8.51 -12.34
CA TRP A 109 -4.47 -7.89 -13.15
C TRP A 109 -3.06 -8.06 -12.54
N ILE A 110 -2.92 -7.92 -11.22
CA ILE A 110 -1.63 -8.01 -10.52
C ILE A 110 -1.12 -9.45 -10.45
N TYR A 111 -2.00 -10.40 -10.08
CA TYR A 111 -1.64 -11.78 -9.70
C TYR A 111 -2.09 -12.84 -10.71
N GLY A 112 -2.84 -12.47 -11.76
CA GLY A 112 -3.47 -13.39 -12.70
C GLY A 112 -4.77 -14.00 -12.16
N VAL A 113 -5.02 -13.91 -10.85
CA VAL A 113 -6.21 -14.43 -10.14
C VAL A 113 -6.74 -13.38 -9.17
N GLY A 114 -8.07 -13.37 -8.94
CA GLY A 114 -8.73 -12.30 -8.18
C GLY A 114 -8.64 -12.45 -6.66
N ALA A 115 -8.59 -13.69 -6.16
CA ALA A 115 -8.62 -14.01 -4.73
C ALA A 115 -7.32 -14.65 -4.25
N PRO A 116 -6.83 -14.32 -3.03
CA PRO A 116 -5.63 -14.94 -2.47
C PRO A 116 -5.87 -16.34 -1.90
N GLU A 117 -7.06 -16.62 -1.35
CA GLU A 117 -7.38 -17.92 -0.75
C GLU A 117 -7.42 -19.02 -1.82
N GLY A 118 -6.62 -20.06 -1.64
CA GLY A 118 -6.42 -21.14 -2.63
C GLY A 118 -5.44 -20.79 -3.75
N ASN A 119 -4.89 -19.56 -3.78
CA ASN A 119 -3.93 -19.12 -4.79
C ASN A 119 -2.67 -18.50 -4.16
N GLU A 120 -2.33 -18.90 -2.94
CA GLU A 120 -1.28 -18.31 -2.13
C GLU A 120 0.08 -18.30 -2.83
N SER A 121 0.39 -19.37 -3.56
CA SER A 121 1.66 -19.52 -4.29
C SER A 121 1.84 -18.47 -5.38
N LEU A 122 0.79 -18.17 -6.16
CA LEU A 122 0.82 -17.14 -7.20
C LEU A 122 1.03 -15.74 -6.61
N TYR A 123 0.36 -15.47 -5.48
CA TYR A 123 0.54 -14.21 -4.75
C TYR A 123 1.96 -14.06 -4.21
N VAL A 124 2.51 -15.11 -3.60
CA VAL A 124 3.87 -15.12 -3.05
C VAL A 124 4.89 -14.90 -4.15
N GLU A 125 4.82 -15.66 -5.24
CA GLU A 125 5.72 -15.52 -6.38
C GLU A 125 5.74 -14.10 -6.95
N ARG A 126 4.56 -13.52 -7.14
CA ARG A 126 4.43 -12.15 -7.65
C ARG A 126 4.99 -11.11 -6.69
N TYR A 127 4.75 -11.28 -5.39
CA TYR A 127 5.25 -10.41 -4.34
C TYR A 127 6.79 -10.44 -4.27
N GLU A 128 7.37 -11.61 -4.22
CA GLU A 128 8.83 -11.77 -4.13
C GLU A 128 9.53 -11.31 -5.40
N THR A 129 8.95 -11.62 -6.57
CA THR A 129 9.46 -11.14 -7.85
C THR A 129 9.45 -9.64 -7.93
N HIS A 130 8.34 -8.98 -7.54
CA HIS A 130 8.26 -7.52 -7.49
C HIS A 130 9.34 -6.91 -6.59
N ASN A 131 9.51 -7.43 -5.39
CA ASN A 131 10.51 -6.90 -4.46
C ASN A 131 11.94 -7.03 -5.03
N ARG A 132 12.28 -8.18 -5.65
CA ARG A 132 13.59 -8.37 -6.32
C ARG A 132 13.77 -7.42 -7.50
N GLU A 133 12.77 -7.26 -8.33
CA GLU A 133 12.81 -6.37 -9.51
C GLU A 133 13.02 -4.91 -9.10
N VAL A 134 12.30 -4.43 -8.06
CA VAL A 134 12.46 -3.07 -7.54
C VAL A 134 13.87 -2.85 -7.00
N LEU A 135 14.37 -3.76 -6.17
CA LEU A 135 15.73 -3.66 -5.61
C LEU A 135 16.79 -3.66 -6.72
N SER A 136 16.62 -4.49 -7.74
CA SER A 136 17.52 -4.53 -8.91
C SER A 136 17.47 -3.24 -9.72
N HIS A 137 16.28 -2.67 -9.91
CA HIS A 137 16.08 -1.44 -10.69
C HIS A 137 16.78 -0.23 -10.05
N PHE A 138 16.74 -0.12 -8.73
CA PHE A 138 17.32 1.00 -7.99
C PHE A 138 18.71 0.72 -7.40
N LYS A 139 19.35 -0.42 -7.72
CA LYS A 139 20.63 -0.85 -7.10
C LYS A 139 21.72 0.20 -7.11
N ASP A 140 21.81 0.95 -8.20
CA ASP A 140 22.84 1.98 -8.42
C ASP A 140 22.37 3.41 -8.03
N ARG A 141 21.17 3.53 -7.47
CA ARG A 141 20.52 4.79 -7.06
C ARG A 141 19.92 4.70 -5.64
N PRO A 142 20.76 4.48 -4.61
CA PRO A 142 20.28 4.28 -3.23
C PRO A 142 19.60 5.51 -2.63
N THR A 143 19.81 6.69 -3.22
CA THR A 143 19.14 7.93 -2.80
C THR A 143 17.70 8.05 -3.30
N ASP A 144 17.29 7.22 -4.25
CA ASP A 144 15.97 7.28 -4.87
C ASP A 144 15.01 6.26 -4.28
N LEU A 145 15.51 5.22 -3.59
CA LEU A 145 14.70 4.16 -2.98
C LEU A 145 14.94 4.04 -1.48
N LEU A 146 13.86 4.11 -0.69
CA LEU A 146 13.84 3.72 0.72
C LEU A 146 13.11 2.38 0.88
N VAL A 147 13.74 1.40 1.51
CA VAL A 147 13.11 0.13 1.90
C VAL A 147 12.67 0.20 3.36
N MET A 148 11.38 0.02 3.63
CA MET A 148 10.80 0.00 4.97
C MET A 148 10.19 -1.37 5.28
N ASN A 149 10.73 -2.07 6.28
CA ASN A 149 10.24 -3.38 6.69
C ASN A 149 9.27 -3.26 7.86
N LEU A 150 8.01 -3.66 7.65
CA LEU A 150 6.97 -3.64 8.69
C LEU A 150 7.33 -4.55 9.89
N GLY A 151 8.05 -5.64 9.66
CA GLY A 151 8.48 -6.55 10.73
C GLY A 151 9.49 -5.93 11.70
N ALA A 152 10.29 -4.99 11.23
CA ALA A 152 11.25 -4.23 12.02
C ALA A 152 10.66 -2.95 12.66
N GLY A 153 9.39 -2.66 12.36
CA GLY A 153 8.75 -1.39 12.71
C GLY A 153 9.07 -0.26 11.75
N TYR A 154 8.15 0.68 11.62
CA TYR A 154 8.38 1.93 10.90
C TYR A 154 8.78 3.03 11.87
N SER A 155 9.69 3.90 11.46
CA SER A 155 10.12 5.02 12.26
C SER A 155 10.20 6.30 11.43
N TRP A 156 10.07 7.44 12.11
CA TRP A 156 10.20 8.76 11.51
C TRP A 156 11.63 9.03 11.00
N GLU A 157 12.64 8.56 11.72
CA GLU A 157 14.05 8.85 11.42
C GLU A 157 14.39 8.46 9.97
N LYS A 158 14.03 7.24 9.56
CA LYS A 158 14.33 6.74 8.22
C LYS A 158 13.53 7.48 7.15
N LEU A 159 12.23 7.67 7.37
CA LEU A 159 11.35 8.31 6.40
C LEU A 159 11.69 9.80 6.24
N CYS A 160 11.89 10.51 7.35
CA CYS A 160 12.18 11.93 7.34
C CYS A 160 13.58 12.24 6.78
N ALA A 161 14.59 11.44 7.12
CA ALA A 161 15.92 11.56 6.52
C ALA A 161 15.87 11.37 4.99
N PHE A 162 15.13 10.37 4.52
CA PHE A 162 15.00 10.10 3.08
C PHE A 162 14.24 11.19 2.32
N LEU A 163 13.20 11.76 2.94
CA LEU A 163 12.35 12.81 2.34
C LEU A 163 12.84 14.23 2.66
N GLU A 164 13.94 14.36 3.40
CA GLU A 164 14.50 15.66 3.83
C GLU A 164 13.46 16.52 4.56
N LYS A 165 12.72 15.87 5.49
CA LYS A 165 11.66 16.50 6.28
C LYS A 165 12.00 16.50 7.77
N PRO A 166 11.54 17.48 8.54
CA PRO A 166 11.67 17.45 10.00
C PRO A 166 10.87 16.29 10.59
N ILE A 167 11.39 15.72 11.68
CA ILE A 167 10.69 14.65 12.41
C ILE A 167 9.51 15.26 13.19
N PRO A 168 8.27 14.76 12.99
CA PRO A 168 7.11 15.18 13.78
C PRO A 168 7.26 14.83 15.27
N ALA A 169 6.64 15.62 16.14
CA ALA A 169 6.60 15.34 17.58
C ALA A 169 5.73 14.12 17.92
N GLU A 170 4.72 13.84 17.09
CA GLU A 170 3.82 12.70 17.25
C GLU A 170 4.50 11.39 16.89
N PRO A 171 4.16 10.27 17.56
CA PRO A 171 4.68 8.95 17.20
C PRO A 171 4.29 8.57 15.78
N PHE A 172 5.12 7.71 15.15
CA PHE A 172 4.81 7.19 13.83
C PHE A 172 3.45 6.48 13.81
N PRO A 173 2.55 6.79 12.84
CA PRO A 173 1.20 6.26 12.85
C PRO A 173 1.18 4.75 12.63
N HIS A 174 0.48 4.04 13.48
CA HIS A 174 0.23 2.60 13.40
C HIS A 174 -1.25 2.34 13.12
N ALA A 175 -1.62 2.35 11.82
CA ALA A 175 -2.96 1.99 11.40
C ALA A 175 -3.14 0.47 11.38
N ASN A 176 -4.39 0.01 11.66
CA ASN A 176 -4.80 -1.38 11.48
C ASN A 176 -4.00 -2.41 12.32
N LYS A 177 -3.67 -2.11 13.57
CA LYS A 177 -3.28 -3.16 14.51
C LYS A 177 -4.37 -4.22 14.48
N SER A 178 -3.99 -5.49 14.33
CA SER A 178 -4.93 -6.63 14.30
C SER A 178 -5.89 -6.64 15.49
N GLU A 179 -5.40 -6.20 16.66
CA GLU A 179 -6.17 -6.05 17.89
C GLU A 179 -7.33 -5.03 17.80
N ASP A 180 -7.14 -3.91 17.12
CA ASP A 180 -8.17 -2.88 16.96
C ASP A 180 -9.26 -3.32 15.99
N ARG A 181 -8.91 -4.18 15.03
CA ARG A 181 -9.86 -4.77 14.10
C ARG A 181 -10.68 -5.87 14.77
N GLU A 182 -10.07 -6.70 15.61
CA GLU A 182 -10.76 -7.70 16.40
C GLU A 182 -11.73 -7.06 17.41
N LYS A 183 -11.32 -5.97 18.06
CA LYS A 183 -12.21 -5.19 18.94
C LYS A 183 -13.41 -4.63 18.18
N ARG A 184 -13.22 -4.05 16.99
CA ARG A 184 -14.30 -3.54 16.14
C ARG A 184 -15.24 -4.65 15.69
N ASN A 185 -14.72 -5.79 15.25
CA ASN A 185 -15.51 -6.94 14.83
C ASN A 185 -16.30 -7.55 15.99
N ARG A 186 -15.73 -7.61 17.21
CA ARG A 186 -16.45 -8.04 18.43
C ARG A 186 -17.57 -7.08 18.81
N LEU A 187 -17.34 -5.76 18.69
CA LEU A 187 -18.39 -4.76 18.92
C LEU A 187 -19.51 -4.85 17.89
N GLY A 188 -19.18 -4.97 16.61
CA GLY A 188 -20.16 -5.12 15.53
C GLY A 188 -21.03 -6.38 15.70
N ARG A 189 -20.42 -7.53 16.03
CA ARG A 189 -21.17 -8.78 16.31
C ARG A 189 -22.09 -8.65 17.54
N ARG A 190 -21.63 -7.96 18.60
CA ARG A 190 -22.45 -7.71 19.79
C ARG A 190 -23.64 -6.80 19.49
N LEU A 191 -23.45 -5.78 18.64
CA LEU A 191 -24.52 -4.87 18.22
C LEU A 191 -25.57 -5.60 17.38
N LEU A 192 -25.15 -6.38 16.39
CA LEU A 192 -26.02 -7.20 15.55
C LEU A 192 -26.81 -8.21 16.38
N HIS A 193 -26.16 -8.84 17.36
CA HIS A 193 -26.86 -9.81 18.27
C HIS A 193 -27.89 -9.13 19.18
N ARG A 194 -27.61 -7.87 19.61
CA ARG A 194 -28.60 -7.08 20.36
C ARG A 194 -29.79 -6.66 19.51
N LEU A 195 -29.57 -6.22 18.27
CA LEU A 195 -30.63 -5.82 17.34
C LEU A 195 -31.51 -7.04 16.95
N ALA A 196 -30.92 -8.21 16.74
CA ALA A 196 -31.63 -9.44 16.45
C ALA A 196 -32.49 -9.94 17.62
N LYS A 197 -32.17 -9.56 18.88
CA LYS A 197 -33.01 -9.88 20.06
C LYS A 197 -34.19 -8.92 20.23
N ILE A 198 -34.05 -7.66 19.82
CA ILE A 198 -35.09 -6.63 19.92
C ILE A 198 -36.18 -6.84 18.84
N GLY A 199 -35.85 -7.39 17.68
CA GLY A 199 -36.81 -7.67 16.60
C GLY A 199 -37.62 -8.98 16.75
N ARG A 200 -37.48 -9.70 17.86
CA ARG A 200 -38.24 -10.97 18.15
C ARG A 200 -39.22 -10.85 19.31
N ASN A 201 -39.43 -9.67 19.84
CA ASN A 201 -40.54 -9.31 20.74
C ASN A 201 -41.48 -8.35 19.97
#